data_bdaaece0cc244cbc3b717dc47487983c
#
_entry.id   bdaaece0cc244cbc3b717dc47487983c
#
_cell.length_a   1.000
_cell.length_b   1.000
_cell.length_c   1.000
_cell.angle_alpha   90.00
_cell.angle_beta   90.00
_cell.angle_gamma   90.00
#
_symmetry.space_group_name_H-M   'P 1'
#
loop_
_entity.id
_entity.type
_entity.pdbx_description
1 polymer ?
#
loop_
_entity_poly.entity_id
_entity_poly.type
_entity_poly.pdbx_seq_one_letter_code
_entity_poly.pdbx_strand_id
1 'polypeptide(L)'
;MFTGIITAVGQIKSAQAKGDGLHLVVEVPNGYLDDVALGDSIAIQGACMTATEFTENTFALDISRESLNKTVGLDKVGSVNLEKALRLNDRLGGHLVSGHVDGVGSVSHFAAVAQDPYGSWLLQIKAPKSLAPFLAYKGSIVVNGVSLTVNQT
;
A
#
# COMPACT_ATOMS: atom_id res chain seq x y z
N MET A 1 8.73 4.18 -7.73
CA MET A 1 7.73 3.43 -8.54
C MET A 1 7.59 2.03 -8.00
N PHE A 2 6.38 1.45 -8.10
CA PHE A 2 6.01 0.14 -7.55
C PHE A 2 5.23 -0.65 -8.61
N THR A 3 4.86 -1.88 -8.29
CA THR A 3 4.10 -2.78 -9.19
C THR A 3 2.68 -3.08 -8.71
N GLY A 4 2.41 -2.85 -7.43
CA GLY A 4 1.19 -3.29 -6.75
C GLY A 4 1.22 -4.79 -6.40
N ILE A 5 2.40 -5.36 -6.26
CA ILE A 5 2.59 -6.74 -5.79
C ILE A 5 3.19 -6.68 -4.39
N ILE A 6 2.41 -7.12 -3.40
CA ILE A 6 2.86 -7.16 -2.01
C ILE A 6 3.98 -8.19 -1.88
N THR A 7 5.14 -7.77 -1.38
CA THR A 7 6.31 -8.63 -1.19
C THR A 7 6.52 -9.04 0.26
N ALA A 8 5.91 -8.32 1.21
CA ALA A 8 5.92 -8.65 2.63
C ALA A 8 4.73 -8.05 3.36
N VAL A 9 4.47 -8.55 4.56
CA VAL A 9 3.59 -7.92 5.55
C VAL A 9 4.46 -7.50 6.73
N GLY A 10 4.44 -6.20 7.02
CA GLY A 10 5.12 -5.61 8.16
C GLY A 10 4.15 -5.28 9.29
N GLN A 11 4.69 -4.75 10.37
CA GLN A 11 3.96 -4.35 11.57
C GLN A 11 4.36 -2.93 11.98
N ILE A 12 3.44 -1.97 11.98
CA ILE A 12 3.68 -0.68 12.64
C ILE A 12 3.80 -0.94 14.14
N LYS A 13 4.96 -0.67 14.71
CA LYS A 13 5.26 -0.86 16.16
C LYS A 13 4.97 0.40 16.96
N SER A 14 5.15 1.56 16.32
CA SER A 14 4.85 2.85 16.93
C SER A 14 4.43 3.89 15.89
N ALA A 15 3.55 4.78 16.29
CA ALA A 15 3.12 5.96 15.55
C ALA A 15 3.12 7.15 16.52
N GLN A 16 4.12 8.02 16.42
CA GLN A 16 4.32 9.14 17.34
C GLN A 16 4.12 10.46 16.62
N ALA A 17 3.47 11.42 17.27
CA ALA A 17 3.28 12.75 16.71
C ALA A 17 4.63 13.43 16.40
N LYS A 18 4.77 13.96 15.18
CA LYS A 18 5.94 14.73 14.74
C LYS A 18 5.47 15.90 13.87
N GLY A 19 5.52 17.11 14.41
CA GLY A 19 4.91 18.27 13.75
C GLY A 19 3.41 18.08 13.58
N ASP A 20 2.92 18.24 12.35
CA ASP A 20 1.52 17.98 11.96
C ASP A 20 1.28 16.55 11.45
N GLY A 21 2.34 15.77 11.30
CA GLY A 21 2.32 14.38 10.86
C GLY A 21 2.65 13.38 11.96
N LEU A 22 3.19 12.23 11.54
CA LEU A 22 3.61 11.15 12.45
C LEU A 22 5.00 10.64 12.05
N HIS A 23 5.75 10.19 13.06
CA HIS A 23 6.91 9.34 12.92
C HIS A 23 6.50 7.89 13.19
N LEU A 24 6.73 7.02 12.20
CA LEU A 24 6.39 5.60 12.27
C LEU A 24 7.65 4.75 12.37
N VAL A 25 7.57 3.67 13.16
CA VAL A 25 8.54 2.58 13.15
C VAL A 25 7.82 1.31 12.70
N VAL A 26 8.32 0.69 11.64
CA VAL A 26 7.74 -0.51 11.01
C VAL A 26 8.72 -1.67 11.14
N GLU A 27 8.28 -2.75 11.76
CA GLU A 27 8.99 -4.04 11.80
C GLU A 27 8.66 -4.84 10.54
N VAL A 28 9.67 -5.51 10.02
CA VAL A 28 9.60 -6.30 8.78
C VAL A 28 10.20 -7.69 8.97
N PRO A 29 9.90 -8.64 8.07
CA PRO A 29 10.54 -9.95 8.08
C PRO A 29 12.06 -9.85 7.93
N ASN A 30 12.79 -10.80 8.53
CA ASN A 30 14.25 -10.87 8.42
C ASN A 30 14.68 -10.89 6.95
N GLY A 31 15.74 -10.15 6.62
CA GLY A 31 16.28 -10.06 5.27
C GLY A 31 15.49 -9.13 4.31
N TYR A 32 14.35 -8.58 4.73
CA TYR A 32 13.58 -7.67 3.88
C TYR A 32 14.35 -6.39 3.55
N LEU A 33 15.17 -5.90 4.48
CA LEU A 33 15.92 -4.64 4.33
C LEU A 33 17.35 -4.80 3.79
N ASP A 34 17.82 -6.03 3.52
CA ASP A 34 19.22 -6.31 3.14
C ASP A 34 19.71 -5.50 1.92
N ASP A 35 18.81 -5.12 1.05
CA ASP A 35 19.08 -4.42 -0.21
C ASP A 35 18.44 -3.02 -0.27
N VAL A 36 18.02 -2.48 0.86
CA VAL A 36 17.41 -1.14 0.99
C VAL A 36 18.41 -0.15 1.56
N ALA A 37 18.50 1.04 0.98
CA ALA A 37 19.33 2.13 1.45
C ALA A 37 18.52 3.29 2.04
N LEU A 38 19.17 4.14 2.84
CA LEU A 38 18.57 5.38 3.32
C LEU A 38 18.11 6.25 2.14
N GLY A 39 16.88 6.72 2.22
CA GLY A 39 16.26 7.51 1.15
C GLY A 39 15.52 6.66 0.11
N ASP A 40 15.62 5.33 0.16
CA ASP A 40 14.80 4.47 -0.70
C ASP A 40 13.33 4.57 -0.35
N SER A 41 12.50 4.36 -1.37
CA SER A 41 11.05 4.33 -1.19
C SER A 41 10.57 2.91 -0.91
N ILE A 42 9.70 2.80 0.08
CA ILE A 42 8.92 1.59 0.38
C ILE A 42 7.45 1.98 0.36
N ALA A 43 6.62 1.24 -0.39
CA ALA A 43 5.17 1.41 -0.32
C ALA A 43 4.63 0.71 0.92
N ILE A 44 3.86 1.44 1.74
CA ILE A 44 3.18 0.94 2.94
C ILE A 44 1.68 1.11 2.71
N GLN A 45 0.92 0.02 2.67
CA GLN A 45 -0.50 0.04 2.26
C GLN A 45 -0.69 0.75 0.90
N GLY A 46 0.30 0.65 0.00
CA GLY A 46 0.30 1.30 -1.30
C GLY A 46 0.73 2.76 -1.30
N ALA A 47 0.97 3.39 -0.15
CA ALA A 47 1.46 4.75 -0.05
C ALA A 47 3.00 4.77 -0.10
N CYS A 48 3.58 5.54 -1.04
CA CYS A 48 5.02 5.72 -1.18
C CYS A 48 5.57 6.49 0.02
N MET A 49 6.49 5.87 0.75
CA MET A 49 7.16 6.45 1.92
C MET A 49 8.67 6.36 1.76
N THR A 50 9.39 7.35 2.28
CA THR A 50 10.85 7.37 2.27
C THR A 50 11.38 6.87 3.60
N ALA A 51 12.23 5.86 3.57
CA ALA A 51 12.87 5.32 4.75
C ALA A 51 13.96 6.28 5.26
N THR A 52 13.88 6.67 6.53
CA THR A 52 14.78 7.65 7.16
C THR A 52 15.78 7.02 8.12
N GLU A 53 15.45 5.87 8.68
CA GLU A 53 16.30 5.13 9.61
C GLU A 53 16.09 3.63 9.43
N PHE A 54 17.10 2.81 9.74
CA PHE A 54 17.04 1.35 9.70
C PHE A 54 17.69 0.72 10.92
N THR A 55 17.17 -0.45 11.29
CA THR A 55 17.84 -1.49 12.04
C THR A 55 17.87 -2.76 11.17
N GLU A 56 18.26 -3.89 11.73
CA GLU A 56 18.25 -5.18 11.02
C GLU A 56 16.86 -5.56 10.49
N ASN A 57 15.82 -5.29 11.28
CA ASN A 57 14.45 -5.71 10.98
C ASN A 57 13.39 -4.60 11.20
N THR A 58 13.81 -3.35 11.32
CA THR A 58 12.89 -2.20 11.38
C THR A 58 13.37 -1.08 10.48
N PHE A 59 12.44 -0.30 9.96
CA PHE A 59 12.71 0.99 9.36
C PHE A 59 11.78 2.05 9.94
N ALA A 60 12.24 3.30 9.93
CA ALA A 60 11.45 4.44 10.33
C ALA A 60 11.17 5.37 9.15
N LEU A 61 10.11 6.13 9.25
CA LEU A 61 9.69 7.12 8.26
C LEU A 61 8.85 8.22 8.91
N ASP A 62 8.78 9.34 8.22
CA ASP A 62 7.87 10.42 8.58
C ASP A 62 6.71 10.47 7.57
N ILE A 63 5.49 10.49 8.07
CA ILE A 63 4.28 10.60 7.25
C ILE A 63 3.63 11.96 7.45
N SER A 64 3.32 12.63 6.35
CA SER A 64 2.68 13.95 6.36
C SER A 64 1.18 13.85 6.71
N ARG A 65 0.61 14.97 7.16
CA ARG A 65 -0.84 15.09 7.36
C ARG A 65 -1.62 14.79 6.08
N GLU A 66 -1.15 15.24 4.93
CA GLU A 66 -1.81 14.96 3.64
C GLU A 66 -1.87 13.46 3.36
N SER A 67 -0.77 12.73 3.55
CA SER A 67 -0.75 11.27 3.38
C SER A 67 -1.67 10.55 4.38
N LEU A 68 -1.71 11.01 5.63
CA LEU A 68 -2.64 10.49 6.64
C LEU A 68 -4.11 10.72 6.27
N ASN A 69 -4.43 11.86 5.66
CA ASN A 69 -5.80 12.17 5.20
C ASN A 69 -6.24 11.31 4.01
N LYS A 70 -5.28 10.75 3.26
CA LYS A 70 -5.53 9.93 2.06
C LYS A 70 -5.40 8.42 2.30
N THR A 71 -5.02 8.01 3.51
CA THR A 71 -4.78 6.61 3.86
C THR A 71 -5.56 6.20 5.09
N VAL A 72 -5.65 4.90 5.34
CA VAL A 72 -6.30 4.34 6.54
C VAL A 72 -5.34 3.37 7.21
N GLY A 73 -5.26 3.44 8.55
CA GLY A 73 -4.51 2.49 9.38
C GLY A 73 -3.02 2.76 9.50
N LEU A 74 -2.50 3.87 8.93
CA LEU A 74 -1.11 4.29 9.10
C LEU A 74 -0.90 5.15 10.36
N ASP A 75 -1.96 5.47 11.08
CA ASP A 75 -1.96 6.30 12.29
C ASP A 75 -1.89 5.48 13.59
N LYS A 76 -1.76 4.17 13.51
CA LYS A 76 -1.81 3.27 14.66
C LYS A 76 -1.00 1.99 14.46
N VAL A 77 -0.72 1.30 15.55
CA VAL A 77 -0.13 -0.06 15.54
C VAL A 77 -1.03 -1.01 14.76
N GLY A 78 -0.44 -1.80 13.87
CA GLY A 78 -1.19 -2.74 13.03
C GLY A 78 -0.34 -3.30 11.88
N SER A 79 -0.83 -4.37 11.25
CA SER A 79 -0.20 -4.99 10.09
C SER A 79 -0.36 -4.12 8.85
N VAL A 80 0.67 -4.08 8.01
CA VAL A 80 0.70 -3.30 6.77
C VAL A 80 1.31 -4.09 5.63
N ASN A 81 0.74 -3.93 4.44
CA ASN A 81 1.30 -4.45 3.20
C ASN A 81 2.53 -3.64 2.81
N LEU A 82 3.57 -4.32 2.36
CA LEU A 82 4.84 -3.73 1.98
C LEU A 82 5.26 -4.12 0.58
N GLU A 83 5.80 -3.16 -0.16
CA GLU A 83 6.48 -3.37 -1.43
C GLU A 83 7.69 -2.43 -1.52
N LYS A 84 8.87 -2.95 -1.85
CA LYS A 84 10.06 -2.12 -2.14
C LYS A 84 9.94 -1.46 -3.52
N ALA A 85 10.60 -0.33 -3.70
CA ALA A 85 10.64 0.33 -5.00
C ALA A 85 11.18 -0.60 -6.11
N LEU A 86 10.53 -0.54 -7.27
CA LEU A 86 10.92 -1.28 -8.47
C LEU A 86 12.31 -0.85 -8.94
N ARG A 87 13.17 -1.79 -9.22
CA ARG A 87 14.49 -1.58 -9.86
C ARG A 87 14.37 -1.65 -11.38
N LEU A 88 15.34 -1.08 -12.11
CA LEU A 88 15.33 -1.05 -13.57
C LEU A 88 15.34 -2.44 -14.24
N ASN A 89 15.89 -3.45 -13.56
CA ASN A 89 15.97 -4.82 -14.05
C ASN A 89 14.90 -5.76 -13.48
N ASP A 90 13.96 -5.25 -12.68
CA ASP A 90 12.88 -6.05 -12.14
C ASP A 90 11.78 -6.29 -13.20
N ARG A 91 11.02 -7.36 -13.00
CA ARG A 91 9.85 -7.64 -13.84
C ARG A 91 8.64 -6.83 -13.37
N LEU A 92 7.95 -6.20 -14.29
CA LEU A 92 6.67 -5.56 -14.04
C LEU A 92 5.55 -6.60 -14.08
N GLY A 93 5.36 -7.34 -12.96
CA GLY A 93 4.33 -8.37 -12.86
C GLY A 93 2.92 -7.86 -12.57
N GLY A 94 2.80 -6.60 -12.12
CA GLY A 94 1.55 -5.89 -11.88
C GLY A 94 1.34 -4.74 -12.84
N HIS A 95 1.20 -3.52 -12.31
CA HIS A 95 1.03 -2.29 -13.09
C HIS A 95 2.08 -1.26 -12.68
N LEU A 96 2.24 -0.17 -13.45
CA LEU A 96 3.07 0.95 -13.04
C LEU A 96 2.33 1.77 -11.96
N VAL A 97 2.85 1.76 -10.74
CA VAL A 97 2.21 2.35 -9.56
C VAL A 97 3.12 3.41 -8.98
N SER A 98 2.62 4.63 -8.84
CA SER A 98 3.37 5.74 -8.23
C SER A 98 3.49 5.62 -6.71
N GLY A 99 2.47 5.06 -6.06
CA GLY A 99 2.31 5.08 -4.62
C GLY A 99 1.76 6.41 -4.09
N HIS A 100 1.25 7.27 -4.96
CA HIS A 100 0.56 8.51 -4.58
C HIS A 100 -0.94 8.23 -4.47
N VAL A 101 -1.42 8.17 -3.24
CA VAL A 101 -2.79 7.73 -2.96
C VAL A 101 -3.79 8.84 -3.28
N ASP A 102 -4.78 8.53 -4.11
CA ASP A 102 -5.79 9.49 -4.56
C ASP A 102 -6.90 9.72 -3.52
N GLY A 103 -7.24 8.69 -2.74
CA GLY A 103 -8.28 8.81 -1.72
C GLY A 103 -8.60 7.50 -1.01
N VAL A 104 -9.60 7.58 -0.15
CA VAL A 104 -10.09 6.46 0.66
C VAL A 104 -11.47 6.04 0.18
N GLY A 105 -11.64 4.75 -0.08
CA GLY A 105 -12.93 4.11 -0.33
C GLY A 105 -13.42 3.28 0.86
N SER A 106 -14.63 2.78 0.78
CA SER A 106 -15.19 1.85 1.77
C SER A 106 -15.57 0.54 1.11
N VAL A 107 -15.17 -0.59 1.73
CA VAL A 107 -15.58 -1.92 1.27
C VAL A 107 -17.07 -2.10 1.56
N SER A 108 -17.86 -2.27 0.50
CA SER A 108 -19.30 -2.55 0.61
C SER A 108 -19.62 -4.04 0.56
N HIS A 109 -18.73 -4.84 -0.05
CA HIS A 109 -18.84 -6.29 -0.10
C HIS A 109 -17.47 -6.94 -0.22
N PHE A 110 -17.24 -8.01 0.52
CA PHE A 110 -16.06 -8.87 0.38
C PHE A 110 -16.42 -10.29 0.81
N ALA A 111 -16.65 -11.16 -0.16
CA ALA A 111 -17.03 -12.55 0.10
C ALA A 111 -16.57 -13.48 -1.04
N ALA A 112 -16.45 -14.77 -0.71
CA ALA A 112 -16.25 -15.80 -1.71
C ALA A 112 -17.44 -15.87 -2.67
N VAL A 113 -17.16 -16.08 -3.95
CA VAL A 113 -18.19 -16.30 -4.97
C VAL A 113 -18.79 -17.69 -4.77
N ALA A 114 -20.12 -17.75 -4.58
CA ALA A 114 -20.81 -19.00 -4.36
C ALA A 114 -20.66 -19.94 -5.57
N GLN A 115 -20.39 -21.22 -5.31
CA GLN A 115 -20.25 -22.28 -6.33
C GLN A 115 -19.15 -22.06 -7.38
N ASP A 116 -18.19 -21.15 -7.11
CA ASP A 116 -17.01 -21.01 -7.95
C ASP A 116 -15.95 -22.07 -7.62
N PRO A 117 -15.63 -23.01 -8.53
CA PRO A 117 -14.67 -24.07 -8.28
C PRO A 117 -13.23 -23.55 -8.16
N TYR A 118 -12.96 -22.32 -8.55
CA TYR A 118 -11.63 -21.70 -8.52
C TYR A 118 -11.39 -20.88 -7.25
N GLY A 119 -12.39 -20.74 -6.36
CA GLY A 119 -12.27 -20.04 -5.10
C GLY A 119 -12.13 -18.51 -5.25
N SER A 120 -12.75 -17.92 -6.25
CA SER A 120 -12.75 -16.46 -6.47
C SER A 120 -13.46 -15.71 -5.35
N TRP A 121 -13.03 -14.47 -5.13
CA TRP A 121 -13.65 -13.55 -4.19
C TRP A 121 -14.17 -12.32 -4.92
N LEU A 122 -15.34 -11.84 -4.50
CA LEU A 122 -15.89 -10.58 -4.96
C LEU A 122 -15.56 -9.47 -3.94
N LEU A 123 -14.78 -8.49 -4.39
CA LEU A 123 -14.51 -7.27 -3.66
C LEU A 123 -15.23 -6.11 -4.33
N GLN A 124 -16.10 -5.43 -3.58
CA GLN A 124 -16.78 -4.21 -4.02
C GLN A 124 -16.38 -3.05 -3.12
N ILE A 125 -15.96 -1.95 -3.74
CA ILE A 125 -15.51 -0.75 -3.04
C ILE A 125 -16.33 0.45 -3.52
N LYS A 126 -16.91 1.15 -2.56
CA LYS A 126 -17.55 2.45 -2.80
C LYS A 126 -16.47 3.53 -2.77
N ALA A 127 -16.10 4.02 -3.95
CA ALA A 127 -15.14 5.11 -4.12
C ALA A 127 -15.81 6.48 -4.04
N PRO A 128 -15.08 7.55 -3.63
CA PRO A 128 -15.56 8.92 -3.75
C PRO A 128 -15.93 9.26 -5.20
N LYS A 129 -16.99 10.05 -5.40
CA LYS A 129 -17.44 10.46 -6.75
C LYS A 129 -16.36 11.20 -7.55
N SER A 130 -15.46 11.91 -6.88
CA SER A 130 -14.34 12.61 -7.50
C SER A 130 -13.36 11.68 -8.21
N LEU A 131 -13.30 10.41 -7.84
CA LEU A 131 -12.45 9.40 -8.47
C LEU A 131 -13.13 8.69 -9.66
N ALA A 132 -14.43 8.85 -9.85
CA ALA A 132 -15.16 8.17 -10.91
C ALA A 132 -14.58 8.38 -12.34
N PRO A 133 -14.07 9.57 -12.72
CA PRO A 133 -13.47 9.78 -14.04
C PRO A 133 -12.21 8.94 -14.30
N PHE A 134 -11.55 8.44 -13.26
CA PHE A 134 -10.32 7.65 -13.34
C PHE A 134 -10.56 6.15 -13.25
N LEU A 135 -11.80 5.72 -13.00
CA LEU A 135 -12.16 4.31 -12.87
C LEU A 135 -12.79 3.83 -14.20
N ALA A 136 -12.10 2.91 -14.86
CA ALA A 136 -12.56 2.37 -16.14
C ALA A 136 -12.70 0.85 -16.04
N TYR A 137 -13.72 0.30 -16.73
CA TYR A 137 -13.85 -1.14 -16.93
C TYR A 137 -12.58 -1.71 -17.56
N LYS A 138 -12.05 -2.79 -16.97
CA LYS A 138 -10.75 -3.40 -17.31
C LYS A 138 -9.53 -2.49 -17.12
N GLY A 139 -9.70 -1.32 -16.50
CA GLY A 139 -8.59 -0.50 -16.02
C GLY A 139 -7.92 -1.09 -14.79
N SER A 140 -6.74 -0.57 -14.47
CA SER A 140 -5.97 -0.95 -13.28
C SER A 140 -6.33 -0.06 -12.10
N ILE A 141 -6.43 -0.64 -10.92
CA ILE A 141 -6.56 0.07 -9.64
C ILE A 141 -5.65 -0.58 -8.60
N VAL A 142 -5.12 0.22 -7.70
CA VAL A 142 -4.35 -0.27 -6.56
C VAL A 142 -5.12 -0.01 -5.28
N VAL A 143 -5.35 -1.06 -4.51
CA VAL A 143 -6.05 -0.99 -3.22
C VAL A 143 -5.13 -1.52 -2.13
N ASN A 144 -4.77 -0.67 -1.17
CA ASN A 144 -3.83 -0.99 -0.09
C ASN A 144 -2.53 -1.66 -0.59
N GLY A 145 -2.01 -1.20 -1.73
CA GLY A 145 -0.81 -1.73 -2.38
C GLY A 145 -1.04 -2.93 -3.29
N VAL A 146 -2.25 -3.46 -3.37
CA VAL A 146 -2.57 -4.61 -4.25
C VAL A 146 -3.10 -4.13 -5.57
N SER A 147 -2.42 -4.48 -6.67
CA SER A 147 -2.83 -4.19 -8.04
C SER A 147 -3.98 -5.12 -8.46
N LEU A 148 -5.07 -4.53 -8.90
CA LEU A 148 -6.30 -5.22 -9.30
C LEU A 148 -6.81 -4.68 -10.63
N THR A 149 -7.65 -5.49 -11.29
CA THR A 149 -8.37 -5.08 -12.50
C THR A 149 -9.82 -4.75 -12.14
N VAL A 150 -10.30 -3.60 -12.60
CA VAL A 150 -11.70 -3.19 -12.43
C VAL A 150 -12.58 -4.01 -13.36
N ASN A 151 -13.46 -4.85 -12.82
CA ASN A 151 -14.37 -5.69 -13.59
C ASN A 151 -15.77 -5.08 -13.74
N GLN A 152 -16.11 -4.10 -12.91
CA GLN A 152 -17.39 -3.39 -12.96
C GLN A 152 -17.23 -2.01 -12.29
N THR A 153 -17.89 -0.98 -12.81
CA THR A 153 -17.99 0.39 -12.25
C THR A 153 -19.44 0.79 -12.09
#